data_1961de10a2b012f8fb11cf5f05e98473
#
_entry.id   1961de10a2b012f8fb11cf5f05e98473
#
_cell.length_a   1.000
_cell.length_b   1.000
_cell.length_c   1.000
_cell.angle_alpha   90.00
_cell.angle_beta   90.00
_cell.angle_gamma   90.00
#
_symmetry.space_group_name_H-M   'P 1'
#
loop_
_entity.id
_entity.type
_entity.pdbx_description
1 polymer ?
#
loop_
_entity_poly.entity_id
_entity_poly.type
_entity_poly.pdbx_seq_one_letter_code
_entity_poly.pdbx_strand_id
1 'polypeptide(L)'
;MGKTRVIAETGAGQHGVATATAAALLGLECEIYMGKEDTTRQALNVYRMELLGAKVHPVETGTMTLKDAVNECMKAWAERMDDTLYVLGSVMGPHPFPMIVRDFQSVIIKEARAQILEKEGRLPDVVMA
;
A
#
# COMPACT_ATOMS: atom_id res chain seq x y z
N MET A 1 -15.71 -6.25 -10.66
CA MET A 1 -14.59 -7.03 -11.19
C MET A 1 -14.62 -8.50 -10.72
N GLY A 2 -15.42 -8.85 -9.73
CA GLY A 2 -15.59 -10.22 -9.23
C GLY A 2 -14.36 -10.81 -8.53
N LYS A 3 -13.39 -9.97 -8.13
CA LYS A 3 -12.21 -10.44 -7.37
C LYS A 3 -12.59 -10.76 -5.94
N THR A 4 -12.05 -11.84 -5.43
CA THR A 4 -12.29 -12.32 -4.05
C THR A 4 -11.13 -12.09 -3.11
N ARG A 5 -9.96 -11.75 -3.68
CA ARG A 5 -8.72 -11.51 -2.96
C ARG A 5 -8.07 -10.20 -3.37
N VAL A 6 -7.40 -9.56 -2.43
CA VAL A 6 -6.49 -8.44 -2.67
C VAL A 6 -5.10 -8.79 -2.20
N ILE A 7 -4.09 -8.30 -2.93
CA ILE A 7 -2.70 -8.34 -2.52
C ILE A 7 -2.08 -6.95 -2.57
N ALA A 8 -1.14 -6.67 -1.68
CA ALA A 8 -0.39 -5.42 -1.68
C ALA A 8 1.03 -5.64 -1.15
N GLU A 9 1.94 -4.80 -1.61
CA GLU A 9 3.25 -4.61 -1.00
C GLU A 9 3.19 -3.53 0.08
N THR A 10 4.12 -3.57 1.01
CA THR A 10 4.29 -2.48 1.98
C THR A 10 5.74 -2.43 2.50
N GLY A 11 6.23 -1.23 2.79
CA GLY A 11 7.51 -1.00 3.47
C GLY A 11 7.29 -0.68 4.96
N ALA A 12 6.94 0.57 5.28
CA ALA A 12 6.65 0.97 6.66
C ALA A 12 5.36 0.37 7.24
N GLY A 13 4.53 -0.28 6.43
CA GLY A 13 3.32 -0.97 6.85
C GLY A 13 2.03 -0.18 6.75
N GLN A 14 2.07 1.13 6.48
CA GLN A 14 0.84 1.94 6.42
C GLN A 14 -0.09 1.53 5.29
N HIS A 15 0.45 1.34 4.08
CA HIS A 15 -0.33 0.88 2.94
C HIS A 15 -0.90 -0.53 3.17
N GLY A 16 -0.13 -1.42 3.79
CA GLY A 16 -0.58 -2.76 4.18
C GLY A 16 -1.75 -2.72 5.17
N VAL A 17 -1.65 -1.91 6.23
CA VAL A 17 -2.74 -1.73 7.21
C VAL A 17 -4.00 -1.15 6.55
N ALA A 18 -3.85 -0.15 5.68
CA ALA A 18 -4.99 0.44 4.96
C ALA A 18 -5.66 -0.59 4.04
N THR A 19 -4.88 -1.38 3.31
CA THR A 19 -5.38 -2.46 2.44
C THR A 19 -6.09 -3.55 3.25
N ALA A 20 -5.49 -4.00 4.36
CA ALA A 20 -6.09 -4.99 5.26
C ALA A 20 -7.41 -4.48 5.86
N THR A 21 -7.47 -3.20 6.25
CA THR A 21 -8.70 -2.57 6.76
C THR A 21 -9.81 -2.58 5.72
N ALA A 22 -9.52 -2.17 4.49
CA ALA A 22 -10.49 -2.16 3.41
C ALA A 22 -10.93 -3.59 3.04
N ALA A 23 -10.00 -4.55 3.01
CA ALA A 23 -10.30 -5.95 2.74
C ALA A 23 -11.22 -6.55 3.80
N ALA A 24 -10.94 -6.32 5.08
CA ALA A 24 -11.79 -6.77 6.18
C ALA A 24 -13.21 -6.19 6.10
N LEU A 25 -13.32 -4.89 5.79
CA LEU A 25 -14.62 -4.23 5.60
C LEU A 25 -15.43 -4.83 4.45
N LEU A 26 -14.76 -5.20 3.36
CA LEU A 26 -15.39 -5.71 2.14
C LEU A 26 -15.51 -7.24 2.11
N GLY A 27 -15.04 -7.95 3.12
CA GLY A 27 -15.06 -9.41 3.19
C GLY A 27 -14.17 -10.09 2.16
N LEU A 28 -13.02 -9.48 1.81
CA LEU A 28 -12.06 -10.00 0.86
C LEU A 28 -10.88 -10.67 1.58
N GLU A 29 -10.33 -11.72 0.98
CA GLU A 29 -9.04 -12.25 1.41
C GLU A 29 -7.94 -11.20 1.17
N CYS A 30 -7.00 -11.09 2.10
CA CYS A 30 -5.92 -10.10 2.02
C CYS A 30 -4.56 -10.75 2.27
N GLU A 31 -3.65 -10.57 1.33
CA GLU A 31 -2.25 -10.98 1.46
C GLU A 31 -1.33 -9.75 1.30
N ILE A 32 -0.41 -9.57 2.25
CA ILE A 32 0.52 -8.43 2.27
C ILE A 32 1.95 -8.94 2.17
N TYR A 33 2.69 -8.43 1.21
CA TYR A 33 4.12 -8.70 1.02
C TYR A 33 4.94 -7.59 1.67
N MET A 34 5.83 -7.96 2.56
CA MET A 34 6.66 -7.02 3.32
C MET A 34 8.07 -7.57 3.49
N GLY A 35 9.09 -6.73 3.28
CA GLY A 35 10.47 -7.16 3.48
C GLY A 35 10.72 -7.65 4.91
N LYS A 36 11.50 -8.70 5.08
CA LYS A 36 11.79 -9.30 6.40
C LYS A 36 12.38 -8.29 7.40
N GLU A 37 13.28 -7.44 6.93
CA GLU A 37 13.83 -6.36 7.75
C GLU A 37 12.74 -5.38 8.21
N ASP A 38 11.83 -5.03 7.30
CA ASP A 38 10.75 -4.11 7.59
C ASP A 38 9.70 -4.74 8.52
N THR A 39 9.43 -6.05 8.43
CA THR A 39 8.52 -6.74 9.38
C THR A 39 9.02 -6.64 10.81
N THR A 40 10.32 -6.70 11.01
CA THR A 40 10.94 -6.56 12.34
C THR A 40 10.87 -5.12 12.85
N ARG A 41 11.20 -4.15 12.00
CA ARG A 41 11.17 -2.72 12.34
C ARG A 41 9.76 -2.22 12.63
N GLN A 42 8.78 -2.77 11.94
CA GLN A 42 7.38 -2.33 11.95
C GLN A 42 6.42 -3.41 12.51
N ALA A 43 6.89 -4.15 13.53
CA ALA A 43 6.14 -5.27 14.12
C ALA A 43 4.72 -4.89 14.57
N LEU A 44 4.50 -3.64 15.03
CA LEU A 44 3.18 -3.16 15.39
C LEU A 44 2.21 -3.10 14.19
N ASN A 45 2.70 -2.70 13.02
CA ASN A 45 1.88 -2.68 11.82
C ASN A 45 1.62 -4.09 11.30
N VAL A 46 2.59 -5.00 11.43
CA VAL A 46 2.38 -6.44 11.13
C VAL A 46 1.25 -6.99 12.00
N TYR A 47 1.31 -6.78 13.31
CA TYR A 47 0.26 -7.18 14.23
C TYR A 47 -1.13 -6.62 13.85
N ARG A 48 -1.19 -5.34 13.46
CA ARG A 48 -2.46 -4.72 13.01
C ARG A 48 -3.03 -5.38 11.77
N MET A 49 -2.18 -5.70 10.80
CA MET A 49 -2.60 -6.37 9.56
C MET A 49 -3.13 -7.78 9.87
N GLU A 50 -2.44 -8.54 10.71
CA GLU A 50 -2.86 -9.88 11.13
C GLU A 50 -4.15 -9.86 11.95
N LEU A 51 -4.32 -8.88 12.83
CA LEU A 51 -5.57 -8.68 13.60
C LEU A 51 -6.77 -8.41 12.69
N LEU A 52 -6.55 -7.74 11.56
CA LEU A 52 -7.57 -7.49 10.52
C LEU A 52 -7.79 -8.70 9.60
N GLY A 53 -7.12 -9.82 9.84
CA GLY A 53 -7.28 -11.05 9.08
C GLY A 53 -6.40 -11.14 7.82
N ALA A 54 -5.49 -10.19 7.61
CA ALA A 54 -4.56 -10.26 6.51
C ALA A 54 -3.43 -11.25 6.80
N LYS A 55 -2.97 -11.95 5.76
CA LYS A 55 -1.78 -12.80 5.81
C LYS A 55 -0.56 -11.99 5.39
N VAL A 56 0.40 -11.83 6.28
CA VAL A 56 1.65 -11.13 5.99
C VAL A 56 2.71 -12.14 5.53
N HIS A 57 3.31 -11.88 4.36
CA HIS A 57 4.38 -12.69 3.77
C HIS A 57 5.72 -11.96 3.93
N PRO A 58 6.60 -12.40 4.86
CA PRO A 58 7.94 -11.85 4.96
C PRO A 58 8.77 -12.24 3.73
N VAL A 59 9.32 -11.25 3.05
CA VAL A 59 10.18 -11.46 1.88
C VAL A 59 11.63 -11.45 2.31
N GLU A 60 12.34 -12.57 2.07
CA GLU A 60 13.72 -12.80 2.49
C GLU A 60 14.73 -12.68 1.34
N THR A 61 14.27 -12.30 0.14
CA THR A 61 15.13 -12.10 -1.02
C THR A 61 15.74 -10.70 -1.06
N GLY A 62 16.87 -10.54 -1.72
CA GLY A 62 17.53 -9.26 -1.96
C GLY A 62 17.93 -8.53 -0.69
N THR A 63 17.53 -7.28 -0.55
CA THR A 63 17.77 -6.44 0.62
C THR A 63 16.72 -6.61 1.72
N MET A 64 15.73 -7.47 1.49
CA MET A 64 14.62 -7.75 2.42
C MET A 64 13.81 -6.49 2.79
N THR A 65 13.66 -5.56 1.84
CA THR A 65 12.96 -4.29 2.00
C THR A 65 11.87 -4.12 0.95
N LEU A 66 11.26 -2.91 0.86
CA LEU A 66 10.13 -2.60 -0.01
C LEU A 66 10.31 -3.03 -1.46
N LYS A 67 11.50 -2.84 -2.07
CA LYS A 67 11.76 -3.23 -3.47
C LYS A 67 11.52 -4.72 -3.70
N ASP A 68 11.99 -5.54 -2.78
CA ASP A 68 11.86 -6.99 -2.88
C ASP A 68 10.42 -7.44 -2.60
N ALA A 69 9.74 -6.77 -1.68
CA ALA A 69 8.31 -6.96 -1.44
C ALA A 69 7.47 -6.67 -2.68
N VAL A 70 7.76 -5.58 -3.41
CA VAL A 70 7.11 -5.25 -4.69
C VAL A 70 7.32 -6.37 -5.71
N ASN A 71 8.56 -6.85 -5.87
CA ASN A 71 8.89 -7.89 -6.84
C ASN A 71 8.12 -9.20 -6.56
N GLU A 72 8.10 -9.65 -5.31
CA GLU A 72 7.39 -10.87 -4.93
C GLU A 72 5.87 -10.71 -5.03
N CYS A 73 5.33 -9.54 -4.64
CA CYS A 73 3.91 -9.23 -4.81
C CYS A 73 3.48 -9.26 -6.30
N MET A 74 4.29 -8.68 -7.19
CA MET A 74 4.03 -8.70 -8.63
C MET A 74 4.06 -10.13 -9.21
N LYS A 75 5.00 -10.97 -8.79
CA LYS A 75 5.03 -12.38 -9.20
C LYS A 75 3.78 -13.12 -8.75
N ALA A 76 3.43 -13.02 -7.47
CA ALA A 76 2.24 -13.65 -6.92
C ALA A 76 0.95 -13.18 -7.60
N TRP A 77 0.86 -11.89 -7.95
CA TRP A 77 -0.26 -11.37 -8.72
C TRP A 77 -0.33 -11.95 -10.13
N ALA A 78 0.81 -12.00 -10.85
CA ALA A 78 0.85 -12.55 -12.21
C ALA A 78 0.37 -14.01 -12.29
N GLU A 79 0.61 -14.79 -11.24
CA GLU A 79 0.18 -16.19 -11.14
C GLU A 79 -1.32 -16.34 -10.84
N ARG A 80 -1.97 -15.29 -10.30
CA ARG A 80 -3.34 -15.34 -9.77
C ARG A 80 -4.22 -14.17 -10.22
N MET A 81 -3.99 -13.65 -11.41
CA MET A 81 -4.72 -12.48 -11.93
C MET A 81 -6.23 -12.68 -12.03
N ASP A 82 -6.70 -13.92 -12.16
CA ASP A 82 -8.13 -14.20 -12.39
C ASP A 82 -9.00 -13.88 -11.18
N ASP A 83 -8.53 -14.12 -9.97
CA ASP A 83 -9.27 -13.92 -8.72
C ASP A 83 -8.72 -12.81 -7.82
N THR A 84 -7.55 -12.29 -8.14
CA THR A 84 -6.77 -11.40 -7.29
C THR A 84 -6.63 -10.00 -7.89
N LEU A 85 -6.90 -8.97 -7.07
CA LEU A 85 -6.62 -7.57 -7.38
C LEU A 85 -5.33 -7.13 -6.70
N TYR A 86 -4.41 -6.58 -7.47
CA TYR A 86 -3.23 -5.93 -6.91
C TYR A 86 -3.55 -4.49 -6.52
N VAL A 87 -3.47 -4.21 -5.22
CA VAL A 87 -3.64 -2.86 -4.65
C VAL A 87 -2.26 -2.21 -4.57
N LEU A 88 -1.80 -1.66 -5.69
CA LEU A 88 -0.47 -1.05 -5.80
C LEU A 88 -0.38 0.22 -4.97
N GLY A 89 0.62 0.31 -4.10
CA GLY A 89 0.78 1.42 -3.15
C GLY A 89 1.61 2.60 -3.67
N SER A 90 2.28 2.46 -4.80
CA SER A 90 3.20 3.47 -5.34
C SER A 90 2.86 3.86 -6.78
N VAL A 91 3.35 5.05 -7.20
CA VAL A 91 3.20 5.54 -8.58
C VAL A 91 4.20 4.83 -9.48
N MET A 92 3.99 3.55 -9.70
CA MET A 92 4.88 2.66 -10.46
C MET A 92 4.09 1.60 -11.24
N GLY A 93 4.80 0.81 -12.04
CA GLY A 93 4.21 -0.26 -12.84
C GLY A 93 3.66 0.22 -14.18
N PRO A 94 3.00 -0.67 -14.95
CA PRO A 94 2.44 -0.34 -16.26
C PRO A 94 1.21 0.56 -16.13
N HIS A 95 0.89 1.27 -17.22
CA HIS A 95 -0.40 1.98 -17.30
C HIS A 95 -1.57 0.99 -17.10
N PRO A 96 -2.61 1.32 -16.31
CA PRO A 96 -2.94 2.63 -15.73
C PRO A 96 -2.53 2.84 -14.25
N PHE A 97 -1.75 1.94 -13.64
CA PHE A 97 -1.43 2.01 -12.21
C PHE A 97 -0.87 3.37 -11.73
N PRO A 98 0.14 3.98 -12.41
CA PRO A 98 0.64 5.28 -11.98
C PRO A 98 -0.43 6.37 -11.94
N MET A 99 -1.34 6.35 -12.92
CA MET A 99 -2.44 7.31 -12.99
C MET A 99 -3.46 7.09 -11.87
N ILE A 100 -3.83 5.84 -11.60
CA ILE A 100 -4.77 5.48 -10.53
C ILE A 100 -4.23 5.94 -9.17
N VAL A 101 -2.99 5.59 -8.85
CA VAL A 101 -2.37 5.96 -7.57
C VAL A 101 -2.25 7.47 -7.45
N ARG A 102 -1.75 8.17 -8.47
CA ARG A 102 -1.68 9.63 -8.49
C ARG A 102 -3.04 10.27 -8.23
N ASP A 103 -4.06 9.84 -8.93
CA ASP A 103 -5.37 10.50 -8.88
C ASP A 103 -6.06 10.27 -7.52
N PHE A 104 -5.99 9.07 -6.97
CA PHE A 104 -6.53 8.80 -5.63
C PHE A 104 -5.73 9.49 -4.53
N GLN A 105 -4.39 9.50 -4.60
CA GLN A 105 -3.56 10.18 -3.60
C GLN A 105 -3.62 11.71 -3.69
N SER A 106 -4.06 12.26 -4.82
CA SER A 106 -4.16 13.72 -5.01
C SER A 106 -5.11 14.42 -4.04
N VAL A 107 -6.03 13.70 -3.40
CA VAL A 107 -6.93 14.25 -2.38
C VAL A 107 -6.16 14.88 -1.22
N ILE A 108 -5.04 14.27 -0.81
CA ILE A 108 -4.18 14.76 0.28
C ILE A 108 -3.71 16.19 -0.01
N ILE A 109 -3.18 16.41 -1.21
CA ILE A 109 -2.63 17.71 -1.60
C ILE A 109 -3.72 18.77 -1.79
N LYS A 110 -4.88 18.37 -2.33
CA LYS A 110 -6.03 19.28 -2.47
C LYS A 110 -6.50 19.81 -1.12
N GLU A 111 -6.67 18.91 -0.15
CA GLU A 111 -7.09 19.26 1.21
C GLU A 111 -5.99 20.05 1.94
N ALA A 112 -4.74 19.61 1.91
CA ALA A 112 -3.63 20.31 2.56
C ALA A 112 -3.48 21.73 2.02
N ARG A 113 -3.63 21.93 0.70
CA ARG A 113 -3.58 23.27 0.08
C ARG A 113 -4.71 24.17 0.57
N ALA A 114 -5.93 23.65 0.65
CA ALA A 114 -7.07 24.43 1.14
C ALA A 114 -6.89 24.80 2.61
N GLN A 115 -6.52 23.86 3.44
CA GLN A 115 -6.31 24.04 4.88
C GLN A 115 -5.20 25.04 5.20
N ILE A 116 -4.07 25.02 4.47
CA ILE A 116 -2.99 25.97 4.73
C ILE A 116 -3.37 27.39 4.30
N LEU A 117 -4.09 27.54 3.19
CA LEU A 117 -4.60 28.84 2.76
C LEU A 117 -5.60 29.41 3.74
N GLU A 118 -6.48 28.59 4.32
CA GLU A 118 -7.45 29.01 5.34
C GLU A 118 -6.74 29.47 6.63
N LYS A 119 -5.69 28.74 7.06
CA LYS A 119 -4.99 29.04 8.31
C LYS A 119 -4.01 30.19 8.21
N GLU A 120 -3.24 30.26 7.13
CA GLU A 120 -2.09 31.16 6.99
C GLU A 120 -2.30 32.24 5.93
N GLY A 121 -3.37 32.19 5.16
CA GLY A 121 -3.67 33.17 4.09
C GLY A 121 -2.73 33.06 2.88
N ARG A 122 -1.74 32.16 2.91
CA ARG A 122 -0.75 31.98 1.84
C ARG A 122 -0.27 30.53 1.76
N LEU A 123 0.35 30.19 0.63
CA LEU A 123 1.04 28.90 0.49
C LEU A 123 2.43 28.95 1.14
N PRO A 124 2.97 27.81 1.59
CA PRO A 124 4.34 27.71 2.10
C PRO A 124 5.36 27.98 0.98
N ASP A 125 6.51 28.53 1.36
CA ASP A 125 7.62 28.75 0.42
C ASP A 125 8.36 27.45 0.08
N VAL A 126 8.33 26.48 1.00
CA VAL A 126 8.97 25.16 0.86
C VAL A 126 8.05 24.09 1.40
N VAL A 127 7.95 22.98 0.69
CA VAL A 127 7.29 21.74 1.13
C VAL A 127 8.32 20.62 1.11
N MET A 128 8.43 19.86 2.21
CA MET A 128 9.30 18.70 2.31
C MET A 128 8.45 17.44 2.50
N ALA A 129 8.82 16.34 1.80
CA ALA A 129 8.16 15.05 1.89
C ALA A 129 9.20 13.91 1.97
#